data_729bc83c3190a463cd7bdf6f36ca9097
#
_entry.id   729bc83c3190a463cd7bdf6f36ca9097
#
_cell.length_a   1.000
_cell.length_b   1.000
_cell.length_c   1.000
_cell.angle_alpha   90.00
_cell.angle_beta   90.00
_cell.angle_gamma   90.00
#
_symmetry.space_group_name_H-M   'P 1'
#
loop_
_entity.id
_entity.type
_entity.pdbx_description
1 polymer ?
#
loop_
_entity_poly.entity_id
_entity_poly.type
_entity_poly.pdbx_seq_one_letter_code
_entity_poly.pdbx_strand_id
1 'polypeptide(L)'
;PSLGFSLVIPFIFIGNQLAFTSFEDILESNWYLSIYFTTIVIPTAVMMIRYSGKYKGAWIYKTVPIHDLGTLFSGTIKAFLVKLYFPVFLLISIIFVLAFGIRIVPDLVIVFLGSLVFAFICAKSLLTSYPFSESFEDAQKDAGIRVLPFMLLIGVFYGIHLASLLVSWGPWVYMAILLLVNIFIWRNPYKKGQTLQRKEEKLSI
;
A
#
# COMPACT_ATOMS: atom_id res chain seq x y z
N PRO A 1 -6.10 13.28 -7.78
CA PRO A 1 -4.82 13.57 -8.44
C PRO A 1 -3.70 12.61 -8.06
N SER A 2 -3.62 12.16 -6.78
CA SER A 2 -2.51 11.31 -6.28
C SER A 2 -2.36 9.95 -6.98
N LEU A 3 -3.46 9.30 -7.35
CA LEU A 3 -3.44 8.02 -8.08
C LEU A 3 -2.77 8.14 -9.46
N GLY A 4 -3.08 9.21 -10.20
CA GLY A 4 -2.44 9.45 -11.50
C GLY A 4 -0.94 9.70 -11.37
N PHE A 5 -0.51 10.43 -10.36
CA PHE A 5 0.91 10.67 -10.09
C PHE A 5 1.69 9.39 -9.82
N SER A 6 1.18 8.49 -8.97
CA SER A 6 1.87 7.24 -8.64
C SER A 6 1.98 6.29 -9.83
N LEU A 7 1.06 6.39 -10.81
CA LEU A 7 1.12 5.62 -12.05
C LEU A 7 2.22 6.14 -12.98
N VAL A 8 2.44 7.45 -13.02
CA VAL A 8 3.35 8.10 -13.98
C VAL A 8 4.79 8.17 -13.45
N ILE A 9 4.99 8.24 -12.13
CA ILE A 9 6.32 8.37 -11.52
C ILE A 9 7.31 7.28 -11.99
N PRO A 10 6.99 5.96 -12.00
CA PRO A 10 7.93 4.95 -12.46
C PRO A 10 8.40 5.20 -13.88
N PHE A 11 7.52 5.66 -14.76
CA PHE A 11 7.84 5.93 -16.17
C PHE A 11 8.64 7.23 -16.34
N ILE A 12 8.38 8.25 -15.50
CA ILE A 12 9.21 9.48 -15.48
C ILE A 12 10.65 9.14 -15.08
N PHE A 13 10.82 8.26 -14.08
CA PHE A 13 12.15 7.83 -13.66
C PHE A 13 12.91 7.10 -14.77
N ILE A 14 12.26 6.15 -15.45
CA ILE A 14 12.85 5.44 -16.60
C ILE A 14 13.12 6.41 -17.75
N GLY A 15 12.17 7.29 -18.07
CA GLY A 15 12.32 8.28 -19.14
C GLY A 15 13.45 9.27 -18.89
N ASN A 16 13.66 9.70 -17.64
CA ASN A 16 14.77 10.56 -17.27
C ASN A 16 16.12 9.85 -17.44
N GLN A 17 16.20 8.56 -17.15
CA GLN A 17 17.42 7.78 -17.35
C GLN A 17 17.76 7.60 -18.85
N LEU A 18 16.77 7.49 -19.72
CA LEU A 18 16.98 7.43 -21.17
C LEU A 18 17.69 8.67 -21.73
N ALA A 19 17.66 9.79 -21.03
CA ALA A 19 18.39 11.01 -21.42
C ALA A 19 19.92 10.90 -21.17
N PHE A 20 20.35 9.97 -20.30
CA PHE A 20 21.74 9.86 -19.87
C PHE A 20 22.38 8.51 -20.15
N THR A 21 21.59 7.48 -20.46
CA THR A 21 22.04 6.08 -20.61
C THR A 21 21.34 5.45 -21.82
N SER A 22 22.00 4.47 -22.47
CA SER A 22 21.36 3.74 -23.59
C SER A 22 20.18 2.92 -23.10
N PHE A 23 19.22 2.66 -23.98
CA PHE A 23 18.06 1.82 -23.67
C PHE A 23 18.48 0.40 -23.28
N GLU A 24 19.51 -0.15 -23.91
CA GLU A 24 20.06 -1.47 -23.62
C GLU A 24 20.63 -1.56 -22.20
N ASP A 25 21.41 -0.55 -21.77
CA ASP A 25 21.96 -0.51 -20.41
C ASP A 25 20.87 -0.39 -19.35
N ILE A 26 19.76 0.32 -19.64
CA ILE A 26 18.60 0.41 -18.74
C ILE A 26 17.93 -0.95 -18.59
N LEU A 27 17.77 -1.69 -19.67
CA LEU A 27 17.15 -3.01 -19.66
C LEU A 27 17.96 -4.03 -18.86
N GLU A 28 19.31 -3.94 -18.87
CA GLU A 28 20.18 -4.82 -18.09
C GLU A 28 20.30 -4.42 -16.62
N SER A 29 19.95 -3.20 -16.29
CA SER A 29 20.04 -2.65 -14.95
C SER A 29 18.86 -3.04 -14.05
N ASN A 30 18.93 -2.64 -12.76
CA ASN A 30 17.85 -2.83 -11.78
C ASN A 30 16.79 -1.71 -11.79
N TRP A 31 16.73 -0.90 -12.87
CA TRP A 31 15.77 0.22 -12.95
C TRP A 31 14.30 -0.23 -12.95
N TYR A 32 14.01 -1.50 -13.28
CA TYR A 32 12.67 -2.07 -13.12
C TYR A 32 12.15 -1.99 -11.67
N LEU A 33 13.05 -1.90 -10.69
CA LEU A 33 12.66 -1.69 -9.29
C LEU A 33 11.99 -0.32 -9.03
N SER A 34 12.01 0.59 -10.00
CA SER A 34 11.22 1.83 -9.95
C SER A 34 9.73 1.55 -9.79
N ILE A 35 9.26 0.33 -10.05
CA ILE A 35 7.88 -0.10 -9.77
C ILE A 35 7.49 0.07 -8.29
N TYR A 36 8.44 0.13 -7.35
CA TYR A 36 8.19 0.46 -5.93
C TYR A 36 7.48 1.80 -5.76
N PHE A 37 7.64 2.75 -6.70
CA PHE A 37 6.89 4.02 -6.65
C PHE A 37 5.38 3.85 -6.75
N THR A 38 4.89 2.73 -7.27
CA THR A 38 3.44 2.43 -7.26
C THR A 38 2.90 2.25 -5.84
N THR A 39 3.75 1.87 -4.88
CA THR A 39 3.34 1.68 -3.47
C THR A 39 3.09 3.02 -2.76
N ILE A 40 3.59 4.14 -3.30
CA ILE A 40 3.39 5.49 -2.74
C ILE A 40 1.91 5.86 -2.63
N VAL A 41 1.07 5.32 -3.51
CA VAL A 41 -0.38 5.57 -3.45
C VAL A 41 -1.04 4.97 -2.20
N ILE A 42 -0.48 3.90 -1.64
CA ILE A 42 -1.11 3.12 -0.57
C ILE A 42 -1.39 3.95 0.69
N PRO A 43 -0.41 4.67 1.29
CA PRO A 43 -0.68 5.45 2.50
C PRO A 43 -1.75 6.52 2.28
N THR A 44 -1.68 7.22 1.14
CA THR A 44 -2.67 8.26 0.79
C THR A 44 -4.05 7.66 0.58
N ALA A 45 -4.17 6.54 -0.14
CA ALA A 45 -5.44 5.88 -0.38
C ALA A 45 -6.04 5.31 0.91
N VAL A 46 -5.22 4.68 1.76
CA VAL A 46 -5.64 4.16 3.06
C VAL A 46 -6.17 5.29 3.96
N MET A 47 -5.48 6.44 3.97
CA MET A 47 -5.94 7.60 4.72
C MET A 47 -7.26 8.14 4.17
N MET A 48 -7.44 8.17 2.84
CA MET A 48 -8.66 8.63 2.18
C MET A 48 -9.89 7.76 2.45
N ILE A 49 -9.71 6.49 2.86
CA ILE A 49 -10.82 5.60 3.25
C ILE A 49 -11.65 6.18 4.40
N ARG A 50 -11.07 7.02 5.26
CA ARG A 50 -11.77 7.65 6.40
C ARG A 50 -12.78 8.71 5.95
N TYR A 51 -12.55 9.34 4.80
CA TYR A 51 -13.26 10.54 4.35
C TYR A 51 -14.38 10.25 3.36
N SER A 52 -15.47 11.01 3.47
CA SER A 52 -16.61 10.93 2.56
C SER A 52 -17.34 12.27 2.47
N GLY A 53 -17.88 12.60 1.28
CA GLY A 53 -18.82 13.70 1.12
C GLY A 53 -20.16 13.46 1.84
N LYS A 54 -20.47 12.19 2.14
CA LYS A 54 -21.66 11.76 2.88
C LYS A 54 -21.34 11.25 4.30
N TYR A 55 -20.29 11.79 4.92
CA TYR A 55 -19.79 11.36 6.23
C TYR A 55 -20.86 11.31 7.34
N LYS A 56 -21.90 12.15 7.24
CA LYS A 56 -23.03 12.14 8.17
C LYS A 56 -23.78 10.79 8.18
N GLY A 57 -23.71 9.99 7.12
CA GLY A 57 -24.27 8.64 7.07
C GLY A 57 -23.57 7.64 7.99
N ALA A 58 -22.41 8.00 8.57
CA ALA A 58 -21.68 7.16 9.52
C ALA A 58 -22.41 6.90 10.84
N TRP A 59 -23.54 7.59 11.10
CA TRP A 59 -24.41 7.29 12.23
C TRP A 59 -24.85 5.82 12.28
N ILE A 60 -24.90 5.16 11.11
CA ILE A 60 -25.25 3.74 11.00
C ILE A 60 -24.31 2.85 11.80
N TYR A 61 -23.02 3.22 11.92
CA TYR A 61 -22.06 2.47 12.74
C TYR A 61 -22.36 2.50 14.24
N LYS A 62 -23.18 3.46 14.69
CA LYS A 62 -23.60 3.60 16.10
C LYS A 62 -24.92 2.89 16.40
N THR A 63 -25.75 2.65 15.37
CA THR A 63 -27.09 2.07 15.53
C THR A 63 -27.14 0.59 15.20
N VAL A 64 -26.24 0.10 14.35
CA VAL A 64 -26.15 -1.33 14.00
C VAL A 64 -25.16 -2.01 14.96
N PRO A 65 -25.55 -3.13 15.62
CA PRO A 65 -24.63 -3.89 16.46
C PRO A 65 -23.55 -4.53 15.59
N ILE A 66 -22.42 -3.84 15.42
CA ILE A 66 -21.28 -4.39 14.71
C ILE A 66 -20.48 -5.23 15.70
N HIS A 67 -20.63 -6.55 15.64
CA HIS A 67 -19.99 -7.48 16.57
C HIS A 67 -18.46 -7.52 16.42
N ASP A 68 -17.91 -7.24 15.23
CA ASP A 68 -16.47 -7.25 14.97
C ASP A 68 -16.04 -6.13 14.02
N LEU A 69 -15.55 -5.06 14.60
CA LEU A 69 -14.97 -3.94 13.86
C LEU A 69 -13.68 -4.34 13.11
N GLY A 70 -12.96 -5.36 13.59
CA GLY A 70 -11.78 -5.86 12.92
C GLY A 70 -12.10 -6.42 11.53
N THR A 71 -13.21 -7.11 11.40
CA THR A 71 -13.71 -7.62 10.10
C THR A 71 -14.09 -6.47 9.16
N LEU A 72 -14.73 -5.40 9.66
CA LEU A 72 -15.05 -4.22 8.86
C LEU A 72 -13.79 -3.56 8.29
N PHE A 73 -12.80 -3.27 9.14
CA PHE A 73 -11.54 -2.66 8.70
C PHE A 73 -10.75 -3.57 7.74
N SER A 74 -10.64 -4.86 8.07
CA SER A 74 -9.96 -5.83 7.22
C SER A 74 -10.65 -5.97 5.86
N GLY A 75 -11.99 -6.03 5.83
CA GLY A 75 -12.78 -6.07 4.61
C GLY A 75 -12.56 -4.84 3.74
N THR A 76 -12.56 -3.66 4.35
CA THR A 76 -12.35 -2.40 3.62
C THR A 76 -10.96 -2.32 2.98
N ILE A 77 -9.91 -2.72 3.71
CA ILE A 77 -8.54 -2.75 3.15
C ILE A 77 -8.39 -3.81 2.06
N LYS A 78 -8.95 -5.00 2.26
CA LYS A 78 -8.96 -6.04 1.22
C LYS A 78 -9.69 -5.57 -0.04
N ALA A 79 -10.83 -4.89 0.12
CA ALA A 79 -11.57 -4.32 -1.01
C ALA A 79 -10.74 -3.27 -1.76
N PHE A 80 -10.05 -2.37 -1.05
CA PHE A 80 -9.12 -1.41 -1.65
C PHE A 80 -8.00 -2.12 -2.43
N LEU A 81 -7.34 -3.11 -1.80
CA LEU A 81 -6.24 -3.83 -2.45
C LEU A 81 -6.68 -4.58 -3.70
N VAL A 82 -7.81 -5.30 -3.65
CA VAL A 82 -8.30 -6.12 -4.76
C VAL A 82 -8.94 -5.28 -5.87
N LYS A 83 -9.70 -4.24 -5.52
CA LYS A 83 -10.48 -3.47 -6.50
C LYS A 83 -9.73 -2.30 -7.11
N LEU A 84 -8.75 -1.74 -6.39
CA LEU A 84 -8.03 -0.55 -6.84
C LEU A 84 -6.54 -0.83 -7.05
N TYR A 85 -5.84 -1.30 -6.03
CA TYR A 85 -4.38 -1.44 -6.09
C TYR A 85 -3.93 -2.55 -7.04
N PHE A 86 -4.49 -3.76 -6.90
CA PHE A 86 -4.09 -4.93 -7.70
C PHE A 86 -4.26 -4.72 -9.21
N PRO A 87 -5.40 -4.23 -9.75
CA PRO A 87 -5.55 -3.99 -11.19
C PRO A 87 -4.53 -2.98 -11.73
N VAL A 88 -4.27 -1.92 -10.95
CA VAL A 88 -3.29 -0.89 -11.31
C VAL A 88 -1.88 -1.46 -11.31
N PHE A 89 -1.50 -2.18 -10.25
CA PHE A 89 -0.20 -2.84 -10.15
C PHE A 89 0.02 -3.85 -11.27
N LEU A 90 -1.00 -4.65 -11.57
CA LEU A 90 -0.95 -5.65 -12.65
C LEU A 90 -0.73 -4.99 -14.02
N LEU A 91 -1.45 -3.90 -14.32
CA LEU A 91 -1.29 -3.16 -15.57
C LEU A 91 0.14 -2.64 -15.73
N ILE A 92 0.70 -2.00 -14.68
CA ILE A 92 2.08 -1.51 -14.71
C ILE A 92 3.06 -2.69 -14.83
N SER A 93 2.82 -3.79 -14.11
CA SER A 93 3.66 -4.99 -14.18
C SER A 93 3.72 -5.58 -15.59
N ILE A 94 2.60 -5.61 -16.32
CA ILE A 94 2.57 -6.06 -17.72
C ILE A 94 3.45 -5.16 -18.59
N ILE A 95 3.35 -3.85 -18.44
CA ILE A 95 4.18 -2.89 -19.21
C ILE A 95 5.67 -3.11 -18.89
N PHE A 96 6.01 -3.32 -17.61
CA PHE A 96 7.38 -3.58 -17.20
C PHE A 96 7.91 -4.91 -17.73
N VAL A 97 7.10 -5.97 -17.74
CA VAL A 97 7.48 -7.26 -18.33
C VAL A 97 7.70 -7.14 -19.83
N LEU A 98 6.88 -6.37 -20.54
CA LEU A 98 7.08 -6.10 -21.97
C LEU A 98 8.36 -5.32 -22.24
N ALA A 99 8.76 -4.42 -21.34
CA ALA A 99 9.97 -3.62 -21.47
C ALA A 99 11.24 -4.39 -21.05
N PHE A 100 11.24 -4.99 -19.85
CA PHE A 100 12.43 -5.60 -19.22
C PHE A 100 12.53 -7.13 -19.40
N GLY A 101 11.51 -7.73 -20.01
CA GLY A 101 11.43 -9.18 -20.21
C GLY A 101 10.91 -9.94 -18.97
N ILE A 102 10.69 -11.25 -19.20
CA ILE A 102 10.05 -12.13 -18.19
C ILE A 102 10.93 -12.38 -16.95
N ARG A 103 12.21 -12.09 -17.03
CA ARG A 103 13.18 -12.27 -15.93
C ARG A 103 12.81 -11.53 -14.64
N ILE A 104 12.10 -10.40 -14.77
CA ILE A 104 11.74 -9.55 -13.62
C ILE A 104 10.49 -10.03 -12.87
N VAL A 105 9.79 -11.05 -13.36
CA VAL A 105 8.53 -11.53 -12.76
C VAL A 105 8.68 -11.92 -11.29
N PRO A 106 9.74 -12.65 -10.85
CA PRO A 106 9.92 -12.93 -9.42
C PRO A 106 10.04 -11.66 -8.57
N ASP A 107 10.73 -10.64 -9.07
CA ASP A 107 10.90 -9.37 -8.37
C ASP A 107 9.58 -8.59 -8.29
N LEU A 108 8.75 -8.63 -9.34
CA LEU A 108 7.41 -8.05 -9.31
C LEU A 108 6.52 -8.73 -8.25
N VAL A 109 6.62 -10.05 -8.09
CA VAL A 109 5.92 -10.78 -7.02
C VAL A 109 6.41 -10.34 -5.65
N ILE A 110 7.72 -10.14 -5.45
CA ILE A 110 8.30 -9.62 -4.20
C ILE A 110 7.74 -8.23 -3.90
N VAL A 111 7.74 -7.32 -4.88
CA VAL A 111 7.18 -5.96 -4.71
C VAL A 111 5.70 -6.02 -4.34
N PHE A 112 4.94 -6.88 -5.00
CA PHE A 112 3.51 -7.06 -4.69
C PHE A 112 3.31 -7.57 -3.25
N LEU A 113 4.01 -8.62 -2.84
CA LEU A 113 3.94 -9.16 -1.48
C LEU A 113 4.38 -8.11 -0.44
N GLY A 114 5.43 -7.36 -0.73
CA GLY A 114 5.88 -6.25 0.11
C GLY A 114 4.81 -5.15 0.24
N SER A 115 4.12 -4.83 -0.85
CA SER A 115 3.05 -3.84 -0.85
C SER A 115 1.83 -4.25 -0.02
N LEU A 116 1.51 -5.56 0.05
CA LEU A 116 0.45 -6.08 0.92
C LEU A 116 0.81 -5.93 2.41
N VAL A 117 2.05 -6.24 2.79
CA VAL A 117 2.56 -6.01 4.15
C VAL A 117 2.54 -4.52 4.47
N PHE A 118 3.02 -3.70 3.56
CA PHE A 118 3.04 -2.26 3.68
C PHE A 118 1.63 -1.67 3.85
N ALA A 119 0.66 -2.12 3.06
CA ALA A 119 -0.73 -1.71 3.18
C ALA A 119 -1.33 -2.05 4.55
N PHE A 120 -1.00 -3.20 5.10
CA PHE A 120 -1.42 -3.58 6.45
C PHE A 120 -0.83 -2.65 7.51
N ILE A 121 0.46 -2.30 7.41
CA ILE A 121 1.13 -1.36 8.33
C ILE A 121 0.47 0.03 8.23
N CYS A 122 0.23 0.52 7.01
CA CYS A 122 -0.48 1.78 6.78
C CYS A 122 -1.88 1.76 7.38
N ALA A 123 -2.63 0.68 7.16
CA ALA A 123 -3.98 0.54 7.70
C ALA A 123 -3.98 0.56 9.24
N LYS A 124 -3.06 -0.18 9.86
CA LYS A 124 -2.95 -0.22 11.33
C LYS A 124 -2.60 1.14 11.93
N SER A 125 -1.84 1.97 11.23
CA SER A 125 -1.38 3.27 11.71
C SER A 125 -2.32 4.42 11.36
N LEU A 126 -2.85 4.45 10.13
CA LEU A 126 -3.59 5.58 9.57
C LEU A 126 -5.11 5.48 9.73
N LEU A 127 -5.69 4.26 9.80
CA LEU A 127 -7.12 4.11 10.05
C LEU A 127 -7.42 4.30 11.55
N THR A 128 -7.68 5.53 11.94
CA THR A 128 -7.96 5.93 13.33
C THR A 128 -9.44 6.12 13.61
N SER A 129 -10.29 6.18 12.58
CA SER A 129 -11.73 6.34 12.64
C SER A 129 -12.44 5.33 11.75
N TYR A 130 -13.77 5.26 11.84
CA TYR A 130 -14.56 4.40 10.94
C TYR A 130 -14.38 4.79 9.47
N PRO A 131 -14.44 3.83 8.54
CA PRO A 131 -14.43 4.14 7.12
C PRO A 131 -15.56 5.11 6.76
N PHE A 132 -15.26 6.12 5.93
CA PHE A 132 -16.23 7.10 5.42
C PHE A 132 -16.95 7.94 6.48
N SER A 133 -16.34 8.12 7.66
CA SER A 133 -16.96 8.82 8.81
C SER A 133 -16.51 10.26 9.02
N GLU A 134 -15.50 10.71 8.29
CA GLU A 134 -14.93 12.05 8.41
C GLU A 134 -15.18 12.90 7.17
N SER A 135 -15.20 14.25 7.33
CA SER A 135 -15.36 15.17 6.23
C SER A 135 -14.07 15.33 5.41
N PHE A 136 -14.18 15.70 4.13
CA PHE A 136 -12.99 16.01 3.31
C PHE A 136 -12.28 17.30 3.76
N GLU A 137 -12.95 18.19 4.50
CA GLU A 137 -12.34 19.40 5.04
C GLU A 137 -11.29 19.07 6.11
N ASP A 138 -11.53 18.00 6.88
CA ASP A 138 -10.58 17.50 7.88
C ASP A 138 -9.38 16.81 7.22
N ALA A 139 -9.56 16.23 6.01
CA ALA A 139 -8.49 15.58 5.27
C ALA A 139 -7.34 16.54 4.93
N GLN A 140 -7.66 17.79 4.61
CA GLN A 140 -6.65 18.77 4.18
C GLN A 140 -5.69 19.17 5.32
N LYS A 141 -6.13 19.09 6.57
CA LYS A 141 -5.33 19.44 7.74
C LYS A 141 -4.30 18.38 8.12
N ASP A 142 -4.59 17.10 7.80
CA ASP A 142 -3.86 15.95 8.32
C ASP A 142 -2.91 15.28 7.29
N ALA A 143 -3.06 15.58 6.01
CA ALA A 143 -2.57 14.72 4.94
C ALA A 143 -1.04 14.65 4.77
N GLY A 144 -0.31 15.74 4.96
CA GLY A 144 1.10 15.80 4.55
C GLY A 144 2.07 15.08 5.50
N ILE A 145 2.03 15.45 6.78
CA ILE A 145 3.05 15.03 7.76
C ILE A 145 2.92 13.54 8.12
N ARG A 146 1.70 13.00 8.15
CA ARG A 146 1.46 11.61 8.54
C ARG A 146 1.91 10.58 7.50
N VAL A 147 2.05 10.97 6.23
CA VAL A 147 2.46 10.08 5.14
C VAL A 147 3.98 9.97 5.03
N LEU A 148 4.74 11.00 5.45
CA LEU A 148 6.20 11.04 5.35
C LEU A 148 6.93 9.81 5.91
N PRO A 149 6.62 9.30 7.14
CA PRO A 149 7.30 8.11 7.67
C PRO A 149 7.10 6.87 6.79
N PHE A 150 5.97 6.78 6.10
CA PHE A 150 5.69 5.64 5.21
C PHE A 150 6.52 5.69 3.92
N MET A 151 6.92 6.88 3.46
CA MET A 151 7.87 7.00 2.34
C MET A 151 9.23 6.40 2.70
N LEU A 152 9.72 6.65 3.93
CA LEU A 152 10.96 6.03 4.42
C LEU A 152 10.82 4.50 4.50
N LEU A 153 9.66 4.01 4.93
CA LEU A 153 9.41 2.57 5.00
C LEU A 153 9.41 1.91 3.62
N ILE A 154 8.91 2.56 2.57
CA ILE A 154 9.04 2.07 1.19
C ILE A 154 10.54 1.95 0.82
N GLY A 155 11.35 2.94 1.19
CA GLY A 155 12.80 2.89 1.00
C GLY A 155 13.45 1.70 1.69
N VAL A 156 12.97 1.31 2.87
CA VAL A 156 13.45 0.10 3.59
C VAL A 156 13.11 -1.17 2.81
N PHE A 157 11.86 -1.33 2.34
CA PHE A 157 11.47 -2.48 1.51
C PHE A 157 12.30 -2.56 0.24
N TYR A 158 12.50 -1.43 -0.45
CA TYR A 158 13.36 -1.33 -1.63
C TYR A 158 14.80 -1.71 -1.31
N GLY A 159 15.38 -1.18 -0.22
CA GLY A 159 16.76 -1.45 0.17
C GLY A 159 17.00 -2.92 0.53
N ILE A 160 16.07 -3.57 1.25
CA ILE A 160 16.13 -5.01 1.56
C ILE A 160 16.05 -5.82 0.26
N HIS A 161 15.17 -5.45 -0.67
CA HIS A 161 15.06 -6.12 -1.97
C HIS A 161 16.37 -5.99 -2.75
N LEU A 162 16.91 -4.76 -2.87
CA LEU A 162 18.17 -4.52 -3.56
C LEU A 162 19.32 -5.32 -2.91
N ALA A 163 19.39 -5.37 -1.59
CA ALA A 163 20.38 -6.20 -0.87
C ALA A 163 20.20 -7.70 -1.16
N SER A 164 18.96 -8.17 -1.33
CA SER A 164 18.70 -9.57 -1.66
C SER A 164 19.25 -9.96 -3.04
N LEU A 165 19.33 -9.02 -3.98
CA LEU A 165 19.89 -9.26 -5.32
C LEU A 165 21.40 -9.49 -5.32
N LEU A 166 22.11 -9.16 -4.23
CA LEU A 166 23.55 -9.41 -4.11
C LEU A 166 23.87 -10.91 -4.05
N VAL A 167 22.90 -11.76 -3.73
CA VAL A 167 23.06 -13.21 -3.63
C VAL A 167 22.02 -13.89 -4.52
N SER A 168 22.44 -14.85 -5.35
CA SER A 168 21.57 -15.50 -6.35
C SER A 168 20.30 -16.15 -5.79
N TRP A 169 20.32 -16.64 -4.55
CA TRP A 169 19.16 -17.21 -3.85
C TRP A 169 18.41 -16.19 -2.97
N GLY A 170 18.96 -14.98 -2.78
CA GLY A 170 18.42 -13.93 -1.92
C GLY A 170 16.99 -13.52 -2.23
N PRO A 171 16.61 -13.24 -3.49
CA PRO A 171 15.23 -12.89 -3.84
C PRO A 171 14.21 -13.98 -3.45
N TRP A 172 14.58 -15.26 -3.63
CA TRP A 172 13.70 -16.38 -3.28
C TRP A 172 13.44 -16.47 -1.78
N VAL A 173 14.49 -16.26 -0.96
CA VAL A 173 14.36 -16.21 0.51
C VAL A 173 13.53 -15.01 0.93
N TYR A 174 13.78 -13.84 0.36
CA TYR A 174 13.00 -12.64 0.66
C TYR A 174 11.52 -12.82 0.29
N MET A 175 11.24 -13.40 -0.87
CA MET A 175 9.87 -13.75 -1.29
C MET A 175 9.20 -14.72 -0.31
N ALA A 176 9.90 -15.77 0.13
CA ALA A 176 9.37 -16.72 1.09
C ALA A 176 9.06 -16.06 2.45
N ILE A 177 9.94 -15.20 2.94
CA ILE A 177 9.72 -14.42 4.17
C ILE A 177 8.47 -13.53 4.03
N LEU A 178 8.37 -12.76 2.94
CA LEU A 178 7.21 -11.90 2.70
C LEU A 178 5.91 -12.70 2.60
N LEU A 179 5.95 -13.87 1.98
CA LEU A 179 4.79 -14.76 1.87
C LEU A 179 4.34 -15.26 3.25
N LEU A 180 5.27 -15.74 4.08
CA LEU A 180 4.98 -16.16 5.45
C LEU A 180 4.41 -15.01 6.29
N VAL A 181 5.01 -13.83 6.20
CA VAL A 181 4.53 -12.63 6.90
C VAL A 181 3.11 -12.27 6.44
N ASN A 182 2.82 -12.31 5.14
CA ASN A 182 1.47 -12.06 4.62
C ASN A 182 0.46 -13.08 5.16
N ILE A 183 0.78 -14.39 5.12
CA ILE A 183 -0.11 -15.43 5.65
C ILE A 183 -0.42 -15.16 7.13
N PHE A 184 0.60 -14.82 7.93
CA PHE A 184 0.42 -14.55 9.36
C PHE A 184 -0.44 -13.31 9.61
N ILE A 185 -0.16 -12.20 8.92
CA ILE A 185 -0.86 -10.92 9.08
C ILE A 185 -2.34 -11.04 8.68
N TRP A 186 -2.64 -11.66 7.53
CA TRP A 186 -3.98 -11.71 7.00
C TRP A 186 -4.86 -12.82 7.60
N ARG A 187 -4.28 -13.76 8.36
CA ARG A 187 -5.03 -14.74 9.18
C ARG A 187 -5.52 -14.17 10.50
N ASN A 188 -4.81 -13.19 11.07
CA ASN A 188 -5.18 -12.60 12.35
C ASN A 188 -6.12 -11.40 12.13
N PRO A 189 -7.35 -11.43 12.65
CA PRO A 189 -8.28 -10.32 12.49
C PRO A 189 -7.73 -9.04 13.14
N TYR A 190 -8.04 -7.93 12.52
CA TYR A 190 -7.57 -6.60 12.91
C TYR A 190 -8.21 -6.18 14.25
N LYS A 191 -7.49 -6.35 15.37
CA LYS A 191 -8.00 -6.11 16.74
C LYS A 191 -8.24 -4.63 17.11
N LYS A 192 -7.91 -3.66 16.26
CA LYS A 192 -8.03 -2.22 16.58
C LYS A 192 -9.47 -1.75 16.79
N GLY A 193 -10.45 -2.45 16.24
CA GLY A 193 -11.87 -2.16 16.43
C GLY A 193 -12.29 -2.17 17.90
N GLN A 194 -11.75 -3.07 18.70
CA GLN A 194 -12.05 -3.17 20.14
C GLN A 194 -11.53 -1.94 20.93
N THR A 195 -10.45 -1.32 20.46
CA THR A 195 -9.88 -0.12 21.11
C THR A 195 -10.71 1.13 20.83
N LEU A 196 -11.35 1.22 19.67
CA LEU A 196 -12.26 2.32 19.33
C LEU A 196 -13.58 2.22 20.11
N GLN A 197 -14.17 1.01 20.19
CA GLN A 197 -15.35 0.78 21.02
C GLN A 197 -15.10 1.16 22.49
N ARG A 198 -13.97 0.73 23.05
CA ARG A 198 -13.62 1.06 24.45
C ARG A 198 -13.36 2.56 24.69
N LYS A 199 -12.94 3.30 23.65
CA LYS A 199 -12.81 4.77 23.71
C LYS A 199 -14.18 5.47 23.66
N GLU A 200 -15.08 5.01 22.81
CA GLU A 200 -16.44 5.59 22.71
C GLU A 200 -17.26 5.30 23.97
N GLU A 201 -17.14 4.10 24.51
CA GLU A 201 -17.79 3.71 25.78
C GLU A 201 -17.34 4.58 26.97
N LYS A 202 -16.03 4.96 27.00
CA LYS A 202 -15.50 5.88 28.03
C LYS A 202 -15.89 7.36 27.83
N LEU A 203 -16.32 7.75 26.65
CA LEU A 203 -16.76 9.12 26.34
C LEU A 203 -18.28 9.28 26.48
N SER A 204 -19.01 8.17 26.61
CA SER A 204 -20.48 8.15 26.82
C SER A 204 -20.88 8.03 28.28
N ILE A 205 -19.93 7.94 29.20
CA ILE A 205 -20.09 7.99 30.66
C ILE A 205 -19.65 9.36 31.17
#